data_b78164d64e7e272f5da46fe5b156abd2
#
_entry.id   b78164d64e7e272f5da46fe5b156abd2
#
_cell.length_a   1.000
_cell.length_b   1.000
_cell.length_c   1.000
_cell.angle_alpha   90.00
_cell.angle_beta   90.00
_cell.angle_gamma   90.00
#
_symmetry.space_group_name_H-M   'P 1'
#
loop_
_entity.id
_entity.type
_entity.pdbx_description
1 polymer ?
#
loop_
_entity_poly.entity_id
_entity_poly.type
_entity_poly.pdbx_seq_one_letter_code
_entity_poly.pdbx_strand_id
1 'polypeptide(L)'
;SIRLNSDDKSFFLEYTQPGDVRGKIAGTDSLRVCILSKLQKAFRLRADQADLVRAKIGELGKNVIVCGDFNDTPCSYAYRTIRGDDFADTYEQCGFLPTITYHENRFWLKIDHLLYRGDMQAVGIERADVKVSDHYGMMASLVWNPVDD
;
A
#
# COMPACT_ATOMS: atom_id res chain seq x y z
N SER A 1 0.15 -10.14 4.92
CA SER A 1 -0.77 -9.73 3.85
C SER A 1 -2.17 -10.23 4.19
N ILE A 2 -3.09 -9.29 4.44
CA ILE A 2 -4.52 -9.64 4.58
C ILE A 2 -5.06 -9.67 3.16
N ARG A 3 -5.08 -10.84 2.55
CA ARG A 3 -5.85 -11.06 1.33
C ARG A 3 -7.33 -11.12 1.71
N LEU A 4 -8.15 -10.32 1.07
CA LEU A 4 -9.59 -10.57 1.02
C LEU A 4 -9.77 -11.97 0.40
N ASN A 5 -10.44 -12.89 1.10
CA ASN A 5 -10.71 -14.21 0.58
C ASN A 5 -11.58 -14.11 -0.69
N SER A 6 -11.53 -15.13 -1.54
CA SER A 6 -12.37 -15.20 -2.75
C SER A 6 -13.86 -15.00 -2.44
N ASP A 7 -14.32 -15.44 -1.29
CA ASP A 7 -15.70 -15.27 -0.81
C ASP A 7 -16.02 -13.80 -0.47
N ASP A 8 -15.06 -13.04 0.06
CA ASP A 8 -15.22 -11.61 0.32
C ASP A 8 -15.24 -10.81 -1.01
N LYS A 9 -14.49 -11.27 -2.03
CA LYS A 9 -14.46 -10.68 -3.37
C LYS A 9 -15.77 -10.93 -4.13
N SER A 10 -16.28 -12.16 -4.10
CA SER A 10 -17.54 -12.54 -4.77
C SER A 10 -18.73 -11.79 -4.17
N PHE A 11 -18.72 -11.60 -2.86
CA PHE A 11 -19.72 -10.86 -2.14
C PHE A 11 -19.75 -9.36 -2.52
N PHE A 12 -18.59 -8.72 -2.70
CA PHE A 12 -18.50 -7.35 -3.19
C PHE A 12 -19.04 -7.21 -4.62
N LEU A 13 -18.76 -8.18 -5.50
CA LEU A 13 -19.19 -8.18 -6.88
C LEU A 13 -20.71 -8.39 -7.00
N GLU A 14 -21.31 -9.23 -6.17
CA GLU A 14 -22.75 -9.48 -6.16
C GLU A 14 -23.57 -8.25 -5.74
N TYR A 15 -23.01 -7.41 -4.84
CA TYR A 15 -23.67 -6.18 -4.37
C TYR A 15 -23.50 -4.97 -5.29
N THR A 16 -22.55 -5.00 -6.22
CA THR A 16 -22.31 -3.90 -7.18
C THR A 16 -23.06 -4.08 -8.50
N GLN A 17 -23.80 -5.18 -8.71
CA GLN A 17 -24.62 -5.35 -9.91
C GLN A 17 -25.95 -4.58 -9.78
N PRO A 18 -26.35 -3.81 -10.81
CA PRO A 18 -27.61 -3.09 -10.83
C PRO A 18 -28.75 -4.10 -11.05
N GLY A 19 -29.43 -4.50 -9.97
CA GLY A 19 -30.59 -5.37 -10.00
C GLY A 19 -31.37 -5.33 -8.69
N ASP A 20 -32.58 -4.84 -8.80
CA ASP A 20 -33.69 -4.86 -7.83
C ASP A 20 -33.43 -4.27 -6.44
N VAL A 21 -33.76 -2.98 -6.31
CA VAL A 21 -33.51 -2.15 -5.11
C VAL A 21 -34.54 -2.38 -3.99
N ARG A 22 -35.67 -3.03 -4.22
CA ARG A 22 -36.78 -3.10 -3.27
C ARG A 22 -36.71 -4.21 -2.21
N GLY A 23 -35.97 -5.29 -2.46
CA GLY A 23 -35.83 -6.42 -1.53
C GLY A 23 -34.65 -6.29 -0.54
N LYS A 24 -33.74 -5.34 -0.75
CA LYS A 24 -32.40 -5.31 -0.12
C LYS A 24 -32.26 -4.37 1.09
N ILE A 25 -33.29 -3.62 1.47
CA ILE A 25 -33.14 -2.55 2.49
C ILE A 25 -32.97 -3.10 3.92
N ALA A 26 -33.55 -4.26 4.25
CA ALA A 26 -33.45 -4.83 5.60
C ALA A 26 -32.11 -5.56 5.88
N GLY A 27 -31.38 -5.98 4.82
CA GLY A 27 -30.08 -6.65 4.94
C GLY A 27 -28.87 -5.71 4.88
N THR A 28 -29.07 -4.47 4.42
CA THR A 28 -27.98 -3.53 4.16
C THR A 28 -27.25 -3.02 5.40
N ASP A 29 -27.95 -2.86 6.52
CA ASP A 29 -27.32 -2.32 7.73
C ASP A 29 -26.46 -3.38 8.41
N SER A 30 -26.92 -4.64 8.48
CA SER A 30 -26.13 -5.75 9.01
C SER A 30 -24.87 -6.00 8.17
N LEU A 31 -25.00 -5.87 6.85
CA LEU A 31 -23.90 -6.01 5.91
C LEU A 31 -22.88 -4.88 6.02
N ARG A 32 -23.33 -3.62 6.09
CA ARG A 32 -22.45 -2.46 6.30
C ARG A 32 -21.66 -2.61 7.60
N VAL A 33 -22.31 -3.02 8.68
CA VAL A 33 -21.66 -3.29 9.98
C VAL A 33 -20.62 -4.39 9.85
N CYS A 34 -20.92 -5.48 9.15
CA CYS A 34 -19.97 -6.57 8.92
C CYS A 34 -18.75 -6.13 8.11
N ILE A 35 -18.94 -5.39 7.01
CA ILE A 35 -17.86 -4.85 6.18
C ILE A 35 -17.02 -3.87 6.99
N LEU A 36 -17.65 -2.94 7.69
CA LEU A 36 -16.95 -1.96 8.52
C LEU A 36 -16.12 -2.63 9.62
N SER A 37 -16.65 -3.66 10.27
CA SER A 37 -15.93 -4.40 11.30
C SER A 37 -14.72 -5.15 10.75
N LYS A 38 -14.83 -5.76 9.57
CA LYS A 38 -13.70 -6.41 8.87
C LYS A 38 -12.63 -5.40 8.47
N LEU A 39 -13.04 -4.27 7.89
CA LEU A 39 -12.12 -3.18 7.53
C LEU A 39 -11.41 -2.63 8.77
N GLN A 40 -12.14 -2.40 9.85
CA GLN A 40 -11.59 -1.90 11.11
C GLN A 40 -10.55 -2.86 11.69
N LYS A 41 -10.83 -4.17 11.67
CA LYS A 41 -9.88 -5.20 12.09
C LYS A 41 -8.62 -5.22 11.20
N ALA A 42 -8.81 -5.10 9.88
CA ALA A 42 -7.71 -5.04 8.93
C ALA A 42 -6.83 -3.79 9.14
N PHE A 43 -7.44 -2.63 9.38
CA PHE A 43 -6.70 -1.39 9.68
C PHE A 43 -5.91 -1.48 10.98
N ARG A 44 -6.51 -2.02 12.06
CA ARG A 44 -5.80 -2.23 13.34
C ARG A 44 -4.59 -3.14 13.16
N LEU A 45 -4.78 -4.29 12.52
CA LEU A 45 -3.69 -5.22 12.29
C LEU A 45 -2.55 -4.61 11.47
N ARG A 46 -2.87 -3.80 10.43
CA ARG A 46 -1.84 -3.07 9.67
C ARG A 46 -1.14 -2.01 10.50
N ALA A 47 -1.85 -1.33 11.39
CA ALA A 47 -1.27 -0.38 12.32
C ALA A 47 -0.25 -1.07 13.25
N ASP A 48 -0.63 -2.17 13.90
CA ASP A 48 0.25 -2.95 14.77
C ASP A 48 1.48 -3.47 13.99
N GLN A 49 1.29 -3.91 12.75
CA GLN A 49 2.39 -4.34 11.88
C GLN A 49 3.32 -3.17 11.51
N ALA A 50 2.77 -2.00 11.23
CA ALA A 50 3.54 -0.81 10.90
C ALA A 50 4.38 -0.35 12.10
N ASP A 51 3.82 -0.37 13.29
CA ASP A 51 4.53 -0.04 14.53
C ASP A 51 5.70 -1.01 14.78
N LEU A 52 5.47 -2.32 14.57
CA LEU A 52 6.51 -3.33 14.68
C LEU A 52 7.62 -3.13 13.64
N VAL A 53 7.26 -2.87 12.39
CA VAL A 53 8.23 -2.57 11.32
C VAL A 53 9.03 -1.32 11.66
N ARG A 54 8.36 -0.27 12.14
CA ARG A 54 9.04 0.98 12.55
C ARG A 54 10.01 0.76 13.69
N ALA A 55 9.64 -0.04 14.69
CA ALA A 55 10.53 -0.40 15.80
C ALA A 55 11.77 -1.14 15.27
N LYS A 56 11.58 -2.10 14.35
CA LYS A 56 12.70 -2.84 13.73
C LYS A 56 13.60 -1.94 12.88
N ILE A 57 13.04 -1.00 12.15
CA ILE A 57 13.81 0.00 11.40
C ILE A 57 14.70 0.83 12.34
N GLY A 58 14.20 1.13 13.54
CA GLY A 58 14.97 1.87 14.55
C GLY A 58 16.22 1.13 15.07
N GLU A 59 16.25 -0.19 14.97
CA GLU A 59 17.41 -1.04 15.32
C GLU A 59 18.49 -1.09 14.22
N LEU A 60 18.16 -0.62 13.00
CA LEU A 60 19.03 -0.66 11.84
C LEU A 60 19.94 0.58 11.78
N GLY A 61 21.04 0.44 11.04
CA GLY A 61 21.99 1.52 10.81
C GLY A 61 21.41 2.71 10.03
N LYS A 62 22.30 3.64 9.66
CA LYS A 62 21.92 4.89 8.97
C LYS A 62 21.29 4.63 7.60
N ASN A 63 21.84 3.73 6.81
CA ASN A 63 21.47 3.49 5.42
C ASN A 63 20.48 2.31 5.34
N VAL A 64 19.23 2.60 5.04
CA VAL A 64 18.14 1.61 5.02
C VAL A 64 17.25 1.84 3.82
N ILE A 65 16.84 0.74 3.18
CA ILE A 65 15.79 0.69 2.17
C ILE A 65 14.66 -0.18 2.69
N VAL A 66 13.43 0.32 2.61
CA VAL A 66 12.21 -0.41 2.93
C VAL A 66 11.35 -0.46 1.68
N CYS A 67 11.08 -1.65 1.18
CA CYS A 67 10.24 -1.81 0.00
C CYS A 67 9.25 -2.97 0.14
N GLY A 68 8.10 -2.86 -0.51
CA GLY A 68 7.09 -3.92 -0.56
C GLY A 68 5.67 -3.40 -0.70
N ASP A 69 4.76 -4.36 -0.68
CA ASP A 69 3.32 -4.10 -0.65
C ASP A 69 2.89 -3.78 0.80
N PHE A 70 2.53 -2.53 1.04
CA PHE A 70 2.02 -2.08 2.34
C PHE A 70 0.52 -2.36 2.49
N ASN A 71 -0.15 -2.79 1.41
CA ASN A 71 -1.61 -2.93 1.32
C ASN A 71 -2.35 -1.65 1.73
N ASP A 72 -1.70 -0.50 1.57
CA ASP A 72 -2.23 0.79 2.00
C ASP A 72 -1.64 1.95 1.20
N THR A 73 -2.38 3.03 1.11
CA THR A 73 -2.00 4.21 0.33
C THR A 73 -1.10 5.17 1.12
N PRO A 74 -0.44 6.15 0.46
CA PRO A 74 0.42 7.13 1.15
C PRO A 74 -0.29 7.97 2.23
N CYS A 75 -1.63 8.04 2.20
CA CYS A 75 -2.40 8.77 3.20
C CYS A 75 -2.64 7.98 4.50
N SER A 76 -2.32 6.69 4.52
CA SER A 76 -2.64 5.79 5.62
C SER A 76 -1.72 5.97 6.84
N TYR A 77 -2.21 5.47 7.98
CA TYR A 77 -1.41 5.37 9.19
C TYR A 77 -0.18 4.48 8.98
N ALA A 78 -0.37 3.31 8.36
CA ALA A 78 0.72 2.36 8.17
C ALA A 78 1.87 2.95 7.34
N TYR A 79 1.56 3.59 6.22
CA TYR A 79 2.58 4.24 5.41
C TYR A 79 3.30 5.36 6.18
N ARG A 80 2.54 6.25 6.84
CA ARG A 80 3.13 7.38 7.59
C ARG A 80 4.00 6.92 8.76
N THR A 81 3.58 5.88 9.46
CA THR A 81 4.34 5.30 10.57
C THR A 81 5.66 4.70 10.09
N ILE A 82 5.63 3.88 9.01
CA ILE A 82 6.85 3.26 8.47
C ILE A 82 7.79 4.33 7.91
N ARG A 83 7.25 5.29 7.16
CA ARG A 83 8.04 6.37 6.58
C ARG A 83 8.68 7.25 7.65
N GLY A 84 7.92 7.65 8.67
CA GLY A 84 8.36 8.65 9.63
C GLY A 84 8.77 9.96 8.95
N ASP A 85 9.64 10.70 9.63
CA ASP A 85 10.22 11.96 9.10
C ASP A 85 11.61 11.73 8.47
N ASP A 86 12.13 10.51 8.57
CA ASP A 86 13.50 10.16 8.21
C ASP A 86 13.65 9.40 6.88
N PHE A 87 12.54 8.93 6.30
CA PHE A 87 12.57 8.27 4.99
C PHE A 87 12.04 9.19 3.88
N ALA A 88 12.71 9.14 2.74
CA ALA A 88 12.22 9.66 1.48
C ALA A 88 11.49 8.54 0.71
N ASP A 89 10.39 8.87 0.03
CA ASP A 89 9.72 7.97 -0.93
C ASP A 89 10.33 8.20 -2.32
N THR A 90 10.82 7.12 -2.93
CA THR A 90 11.43 7.20 -4.27
C THR A 90 10.47 7.73 -5.33
N TYR A 91 9.17 7.42 -5.20
CA TYR A 91 8.18 7.90 -6.14
C TYR A 91 7.88 9.40 -5.97
N GLU A 92 7.90 9.92 -4.76
CA GLU A 92 7.76 11.36 -4.52
C GLU A 92 8.97 12.15 -5.05
N GLN A 93 10.16 11.53 -5.05
CA GLN A 93 11.39 12.19 -5.51
C GLN A 93 11.54 12.15 -7.04
N CYS A 94 11.23 11.04 -7.68
CA CYS A 94 11.54 10.79 -9.08
C CYS A 94 10.32 10.53 -9.96
N GLY A 95 9.14 10.29 -9.39
CA GLY A 95 7.93 10.02 -10.15
C GLY A 95 7.38 11.29 -10.80
N PHE A 96 6.97 11.19 -12.06
CA PHE A 96 6.51 12.35 -12.84
C PHE A 96 4.96 12.49 -12.83
N LEU A 97 4.23 11.37 -12.78
CA LEU A 97 2.77 11.35 -12.85
C LEU A 97 2.21 10.43 -11.76
N PRO A 98 0.93 10.62 -11.35
CA PRO A 98 0.28 9.65 -10.48
C PRO A 98 0.40 8.24 -11.04
N THR A 99 0.79 7.27 -10.21
CA THR A 99 0.92 5.88 -10.60
C THR A 99 0.02 4.98 -9.79
N ILE A 100 -0.24 3.81 -10.36
CA ILE A 100 -0.90 2.70 -9.70
C ILE A 100 0.06 1.52 -9.66
N THR A 101 0.04 0.77 -8.57
CA THR A 101 0.81 -0.46 -8.42
C THR A 101 -0.08 -1.68 -8.31
N TYR A 102 -1.36 -1.52 -7.94
CA TYR A 102 -2.39 -2.54 -7.91
C TYR A 102 -3.52 -2.19 -8.85
N HIS A 103 -4.00 -3.17 -9.68
CA HIS A 103 -4.95 -2.90 -10.77
C HIS A 103 -6.05 -3.96 -10.93
N GLU A 104 -6.33 -4.78 -9.92
CA GLU A 104 -7.39 -5.78 -10.01
C GLU A 104 -8.75 -5.27 -9.51
N ASN A 105 -9.83 -5.85 -9.99
CA ASN A 105 -11.21 -5.61 -9.55
C ASN A 105 -11.65 -4.12 -9.57
N ARG A 106 -11.19 -3.33 -10.54
CA ARG A 106 -11.45 -1.88 -10.67
C ARG A 106 -10.86 -1.02 -9.54
N PHE A 107 -10.03 -1.59 -8.69
CA PHE A 107 -9.25 -0.83 -7.73
C PHE A 107 -7.89 -0.49 -8.33
N TRP A 108 -7.63 0.80 -8.47
CA TRP A 108 -6.38 1.31 -9.04
C TRP A 108 -5.69 2.11 -7.94
N LEU A 109 -4.79 1.45 -7.23
CA LEU A 109 -4.17 1.99 -6.04
C LEU A 109 -2.64 1.93 -6.13
N LYS A 110 -1.98 2.93 -5.55
CA LYS A 110 -0.55 2.85 -5.23
C LYS A 110 -0.42 2.33 -3.81
N ILE A 111 -0.08 1.05 -3.66
CA ILE A 111 0.05 0.37 -2.37
C ILE A 111 1.41 -0.31 -2.18
N ASP A 112 2.22 -0.34 -3.24
CA ASP A 112 3.62 -0.74 -3.18
C ASP A 112 4.49 0.51 -3.06
N HIS A 113 5.39 0.48 -2.09
CA HIS A 113 6.24 1.61 -1.77
C HIS A 113 7.70 1.20 -1.71
N LEU A 114 8.58 2.13 -2.05
CA LEU A 114 10.01 2.02 -1.88
C LEU A 114 10.50 3.30 -1.19
N LEU A 115 10.88 3.13 0.06
CA LEU A 115 11.36 4.19 0.95
C LEU A 115 12.85 3.98 1.20
N TYR A 116 13.58 5.06 1.35
CA TYR A 116 15.01 5.00 1.67
C TYR A 116 15.42 6.12 2.63
N ARG A 117 16.49 5.88 3.37
CA ARG A 117 17.15 6.90 4.20
C ARG A 117 18.66 6.67 4.22
N GLY A 118 19.40 7.72 4.58
CA GLY A 118 20.86 7.69 4.75
C GLY A 118 21.59 8.36 3.60
N ASP A 119 22.83 7.91 3.35
CA ASP A 119 23.75 8.52 2.39
C ASP A 119 23.47 8.07 0.95
N MET A 120 22.21 8.10 0.55
CA MET A 120 21.80 7.73 -0.79
C MET A 120 20.70 8.66 -1.30
N GLN A 121 20.57 8.74 -2.61
CA GLN A 121 19.58 9.54 -3.31
C GLN A 121 18.92 8.72 -4.41
N ALA A 122 17.59 8.84 -4.53
CA ALA A 122 16.87 8.29 -5.67
C ALA A 122 17.15 9.13 -6.92
N VAL A 123 17.47 8.46 -8.02
CA VAL A 123 17.74 9.11 -9.32
C VAL A 123 16.80 8.62 -10.42
N GLY A 124 15.98 7.63 -10.14
CA GLY A 124 14.96 7.15 -11.06
C GLY A 124 14.02 6.17 -10.44
N ILE A 125 12.81 6.11 -10.96
CA ILE A 125 11.80 5.11 -10.63
C ILE A 125 10.99 4.76 -11.88
N GLU A 126 10.80 3.48 -12.12
CA GLU A 126 10.08 2.96 -13.27
C GLU A 126 9.06 1.92 -12.82
N ARG A 127 7.93 1.88 -13.53
CA ARG A 127 6.92 0.85 -13.37
C ARG A 127 7.06 -0.17 -14.50
N ALA A 128 7.19 -1.43 -14.14
CA ALA A 128 7.19 -2.53 -15.10
C ALA A 128 5.76 -2.96 -15.42
N ASP A 129 5.31 -2.74 -16.64
CA ASP A 129 3.97 -3.12 -17.10
C ASP A 129 3.92 -4.62 -17.49
N VAL A 130 4.24 -5.49 -16.53
CA VAL A 130 4.21 -6.94 -16.71
C VAL A 130 2.83 -7.47 -16.27
N LYS A 131 2.10 -8.09 -17.21
CA LYS A 131 0.72 -8.57 -16.99
C LYS A 131 0.64 -9.99 -16.42
N VAL A 132 1.53 -10.35 -15.52
CA VAL A 132 1.55 -11.69 -14.89
C VAL A 132 1.07 -11.66 -13.43
N SER A 133 0.72 -10.50 -12.91
CA SER A 133 0.31 -10.27 -11.53
C SER A 133 -0.78 -9.21 -11.49
N ASP A 134 -1.53 -9.17 -10.41
CA ASP A 134 -2.44 -8.07 -10.04
C ASP A 134 -1.69 -6.82 -9.56
N HIS A 135 -0.36 -6.92 -9.41
CA HIS A 135 0.52 -5.78 -9.13
C HIS A 135 1.47 -5.51 -10.29
N TYR A 136 1.77 -4.23 -10.51
CA TYR A 136 2.89 -3.80 -11.33
C TYR A 136 4.16 -3.76 -10.50
N GLY A 137 5.25 -4.31 -11.03
CA GLY A 137 6.56 -4.20 -10.42
C GLY A 137 7.05 -2.75 -10.43
N MET A 138 7.71 -2.34 -9.34
CA MET A 138 8.38 -1.04 -9.26
C MET A 138 9.90 -1.26 -9.19
N MET A 139 10.64 -0.53 -10.00
CA MET A 139 12.10 -0.56 -10.02
C MET A 139 12.62 0.85 -9.75
N ALA A 140 13.48 1.00 -8.73
CA ALA A 140 14.09 2.26 -8.39
C ALA A 140 15.61 2.19 -8.52
N SER A 141 16.19 3.29 -8.98
CA SER A 141 17.64 3.49 -9.04
C SER A 141 18.05 4.45 -7.94
N LEU A 142 18.98 3.99 -7.10
CA LEU A 142 19.55 4.75 -6.00
C LEU A 142 21.05 4.89 -6.20
N VAL A 143 21.59 6.04 -5.92
CA VAL A 143 23.05 6.31 -5.93
C VAL A 143 23.51 6.70 -4.54
N TRP A 144 24.75 6.38 -4.21
CA TRP A 144 25.38 6.87 -2.98
C TRP A 144 25.74 8.33 -3.14
N ASN A 145 25.48 9.12 -2.11
CA ASN A 145 25.99 10.49 -2.07
C ASN A 145 27.52 10.46 -2.02
N PRO A 146 28.21 11.39 -2.70
CA PRO A 146 29.67 11.49 -2.57
C PRO A 146 30.04 11.66 -1.09
N VAL A 147 31.06 10.94 -0.66
CA VAL A 147 31.68 11.20 0.63
C VAL A 147 32.49 12.48 0.44
N ASP A 148 32.17 13.55 1.14
CA ASP A 148 33.02 14.73 1.20
C ASP A 148 34.31 14.31 1.95
N ASP A 149 35.43 14.27 1.20
CA ASP A 149 36.78 14.00 1.70
C ASP A 149 37.30 15.20 2.51
#